data_a15f245948a4eee47cd2107ad419cb5a
#
_entry.id   a15f245948a4eee47cd2107ad419cb5a
#
_cell.length_a   1.000
_cell.length_b   1.000
_cell.length_c   1.000
_cell.angle_alpha   90.00
_cell.angle_beta   90.00
_cell.angle_gamma   90.00
#
_symmetry.space_group_name_H-M   'P 1'
#
loop_
_entity.id
_entity.type
_entity.pdbx_description
1 polymer ?
#
loop_
_entity_poly.entity_id
_entity_poly.type
_entity_poly.pdbx_seq_one_letter_code
_entity_poly.pdbx_strand_id
1 'polypeptide(L)'
;LVDNARKDYEINKENAKKYCIIIDEINRGNLSKIFGEIMMLIESDKRHPKWKLSLTYSGVDDEKFYIPENLYIIGTMNTADRSLAMVDYALRRRFAFIDLEPAFGTTQFTKYMTEVSSLPKNFVDRLNTSYIALNNYISEKIGRGFVIGHSYFVDQFKDYEDLNQSYQEILQFEIKPLLEEYFFQDKDKVTDALELVDFEI
;
A
#
# COMPACT_ATOMS: atom_id res chain seq x y z
N LEU A 1 6.49 -20.59 9.54
CA LEU A 1 6.62 -19.29 10.23
C LEU A 1 5.82 -19.28 11.53
N VAL A 2 4.53 -19.60 11.49
CA VAL A 2 3.64 -19.62 12.68
C VAL A 2 4.19 -20.55 13.75
N ASP A 3 4.63 -21.75 13.39
CA ASP A 3 5.19 -22.72 14.35
C ASP A 3 6.49 -22.22 15.00
N ASN A 4 7.33 -21.52 14.23
CA ASN A 4 8.52 -20.90 14.78
C ASN A 4 8.17 -19.77 15.75
N ALA A 5 7.17 -18.96 15.42
CA ALA A 5 6.69 -17.91 16.30
C ALA A 5 6.10 -18.46 17.59
N ARG A 6 5.31 -19.55 17.50
CA ARG A 6 4.73 -20.25 18.68
C ARG A 6 5.81 -20.79 19.60
N LYS A 7 6.77 -21.56 19.05
CA LYS A 7 7.87 -22.15 19.83
C LYS A 7 8.68 -21.07 20.54
N ASP A 8 9.00 -19.98 19.83
CA ASP A 8 9.76 -18.89 20.42
C ASP A 8 8.94 -18.16 21.51
N TYR A 9 7.65 -17.94 21.29
CA TYR A 9 6.76 -17.33 22.27
C TYR A 9 6.58 -18.20 23.54
N GLU A 10 6.48 -19.52 23.37
CA GLU A 10 6.37 -20.45 24.49
C GLU A 10 7.60 -20.44 25.39
N ILE A 11 8.80 -20.28 24.80
CA ILE A 11 10.08 -20.25 25.53
C ILE A 11 10.35 -18.85 26.11
N ASN A 12 10.23 -17.79 25.30
CA ASN A 12 10.78 -16.47 25.61
C ASN A 12 9.70 -15.45 26.06
N LYS A 13 8.41 -15.77 25.93
CA LYS A 13 7.27 -14.93 26.35
C LYS A 13 7.40 -13.49 25.80
N GLU A 14 7.44 -12.50 26.67
CA GLU A 14 7.54 -11.08 26.31
C GLU A 14 8.85 -10.72 25.59
N ASN A 15 9.92 -11.53 25.74
CA ASN A 15 11.17 -11.38 25.04
C ASN A 15 11.25 -12.14 23.73
N ALA A 16 10.17 -12.79 23.30
CA ALA A 16 10.12 -13.52 22.04
C ALA A 16 10.35 -12.58 20.83
N LYS A 17 11.04 -13.10 19.82
CA LYS A 17 11.24 -12.37 18.55
C LYS A 17 9.88 -12.08 17.92
N LYS A 18 9.80 -10.93 17.28
CA LYS A 18 8.62 -10.55 16.49
C LYS A 18 8.71 -11.19 15.10
N TYR A 19 7.64 -11.86 14.70
CA TYR A 19 7.47 -12.44 13.38
C TYR A 19 6.42 -11.65 12.59
N CYS A 20 6.58 -11.54 11.28
CA CYS A 20 5.65 -10.83 10.43
C CYS A 20 5.28 -11.66 9.20
N ILE A 21 3.99 -11.71 8.88
CA ILE A 21 3.46 -12.19 7.61
C ILE A 21 2.98 -10.97 6.84
N ILE A 22 3.48 -10.80 5.62
CA ILE A 22 3.01 -9.76 4.69
C ILE A 22 2.12 -10.44 3.66
N ILE A 23 0.90 -9.95 3.50
CA ILE A 23 -0.06 -10.41 2.50
C ILE A 23 -0.30 -9.24 1.55
N ASP A 24 0.32 -9.32 0.38
CA ASP A 24 0.17 -8.31 -0.63
C ASP A 24 -1.20 -8.43 -1.31
N GLU A 25 -1.82 -7.27 -1.61
CA GLU A 25 -3.15 -7.18 -2.21
C GLU A 25 -4.22 -8.04 -1.49
N ILE A 26 -4.25 -7.94 -0.17
CA ILE A 26 -5.11 -8.77 0.68
C ILE A 26 -6.62 -8.70 0.31
N ASN A 27 -7.05 -7.61 -0.31
CA ASN A 27 -8.43 -7.39 -0.77
C ASN A 27 -8.77 -8.07 -2.11
N ARG A 28 -7.81 -8.64 -2.84
CA ARG A 28 -8.08 -9.42 -4.06
C ARG A 28 -8.73 -10.77 -3.80
N GLY A 29 -8.68 -11.26 -2.58
CA GLY A 29 -9.31 -12.50 -2.18
C GLY A 29 -10.52 -12.29 -1.28
N ASN A 30 -11.38 -13.31 -1.19
CA ASN A 30 -12.42 -13.34 -0.17
C ASN A 30 -11.79 -13.69 1.18
N LEU A 31 -11.48 -12.67 1.96
CA LEU A 31 -10.75 -12.80 3.22
C LEU A 31 -11.48 -13.65 4.26
N SER A 32 -12.81 -13.58 4.30
CA SER A 32 -13.60 -14.43 5.19
C SER A 32 -13.48 -15.91 4.82
N LYS A 33 -13.29 -16.24 3.54
CA LYS A 33 -13.02 -17.61 3.09
C LYS A 33 -11.56 -18.01 3.32
N ILE A 34 -10.62 -17.10 3.09
CA ILE A 34 -9.17 -17.35 3.25
C ILE A 34 -8.83 -17.61 4.71
N PHE A 35 -9.29 -16.76 5.61
CA PHE A 35 -9.03 -16.92 7.03
C PHE A 35 -9.98 -17.92 7.70
N GLY A 36 -11.20 -18.09 7.17
CA GLY A 36 -12.15 -19.09 7.66
C GLY A 36 -12.26 -19.09 9.20
N GLU A 37 -12.09 -20.25 9.80
CA GLU A 37 -12.15 -20.45 11.26
C GLU A 37 -11.05 -19.73 12.02
N ILE A 38 -9.90 -19.43 11.40
CA ILE A 38 -8.81 -18.71 12.09
C ILE A 38 -9.07 -17.20 12.20
N MET A 39 -10.14 -16.70 11.58
CA MET A 39 -10.51 -15.28 11.65
C MET A 39 -10.61 -14.78 13.09
N MET A 40 -11.14 -15.59 14.01
CA MET A 40 -11.24 -15.26 15.41
C MET A 40 -9.87 -15.12 16.08
N LEU A 41 -8.89 -15.93 15.67
CA LEU A 41 -7.55 -15.94 16.27
C LEU A 41 -6.70 -14.72 15.90
N ILE A 42 -7.14 -13.93 14.92
CA ILE A 42 -6.46 -12.67 14.54
C ILE A 42 -6.72 -11.58 15.60
N GLU A 43 -7.83 -11.66 16.33
CA GLU A 43 -8.17 -10.69 17.38
C GLU A 43 -7.10 -10.66 18.47
N SER A 44 -6.71 -9.46 18.92
CA SER A 44 -5.61 -9.29 19.86
C SER A 44 -5.80 -10.04 21.19
N ASP A 45 -7.04 -10.12 21.69
CA ASP A 45 -7.39 -10.85 22.91
C ASP A 45 -7.52 -12.36 22.75
N LYS A 46 -7.46 -12.87 21.53
CA LYS A 46 -7.54 -14.29 21.19
C LYS A 46 -6.19 -14.92 20.85
N ARG A 47 -5.12 -14.17 20.85
CA ARG A 47 -3.75 -14.62 20.50
C ARG A 47 -3.04 -15.32 21.66
N HIS A 48 -3.70 -16.30 22.27
CA HIS A 48 -3.20 -17.03 23.41
C HIS A 48 -3.54 -18.54 23.30
N PRO A 49 -2.71 -19.46 23.79
CA PRO A 49 -2.96 -20.90 23.75
C PRO A 49 -4.32 -21.36 24.26
N LYS A 50 -4.98 -20.61 25.15
CA LYS A 50 -6.34 -20.93 25.62
C LYS A 50 -7.41 -20.91 24.51
N TRP A 51 -7.12 -20.22 23.39
CA TRP A 51 -8.02 -20.10 22.24
C TRP A 51 -7.70 -21.08 21.10
N LYS A 52 -6.85 -22.08 21.36
CA LYS A 52 -6.53 -23.13 20.37
C LYS A 52 -7.82 -23.76 19.81
N LEU A 53 -7.87 -23.90 18.49
CA LEU A 53 -8.96 -24.58 17.77
C LEU A 53 -8.39 -25.66 16.83
N SER A 54 -9.19 -26.66 16.51
CA SER A 54 -8.87 -27.63 15.46
C SER A 54 -9.22 -27.01 14.11
N LEU A 55 -8.32 -27.10 13.14
CA LEU A 55 -8.58 -26.64 11.77
C LEU A 55 -9.50 -27.65 11.06
N THR A 56 -10.29 -27.18 10.11
CA THR A 56 -11.28 -28.01 9.37
C THR A 56 -10.69 -29.26 8.74
N TYR A 57 -9.43 -29.21 8.34
CA TYR A 57 -8.73 -30.35 7.71
C TYR A 57 -7.75 -31.05 8.65
N SER A 58 -7.78 -30.76 9.97
CA SER A 58 -6.95 -31.43 10.95
C SER A 58 -7.49 -32.83 11.25
N GLY A 59 -6.59 -33.78 11.43
CA GLY A 59 -6.91 -35.09 12.00
C GLY A 59 -7.29 -34.99 13.48
N VAL A 60 -7.85 -36.06 14.03
CA VAL A 60 -8.29 -36.10 15.44
C VAL A 60 -7.12 -35.92 16.41
N ASP A 61 -5.94 -36.37 16.02
CA ASP A 61 -4.71 -36.32 16.83
C ASP A 61 -3.82 -35.10 16.49
N ASP A 62 -4.23 -34.22 15.57
CA ASP A 62 -3.44 -33.08 15.19
C ASP A 62 -3.44 -32.02 16.30
N GLU A 63 -2.31 -31.33 16.44
CA GLU A 63 -2.17 -30.23 17.38
C GLU A 63 -3.11 -29.09 17.03
N LYS A 64 -3.88 -28.63 18.02
CA LYS A 64 -4.75 -27.46 17.86
C LYS A 64 -3.95 -26.19 17.54
N PHE A 65 -4.49 -25.42 16.63
CA PHE A 65 -3.87 -24.20 16.10
C PHE A 65 -4.23 -22.96 16.91
N TYR A 66 -3.27 -22.05 17.13
CA TYR A 66 -3.48 -20.69 17.60
C TYR A 66 -2.47 -19.73 16.98
N ILE A 67 -2.77 -18.44 16.97
CA ILE A 67 -1.87 -17.38 16.54
C ILE A 67 -1.24 -16.78 17.79
N PRO A 68 0.10 -16.78 17.95
CA PRO A 68 0.78 -16.21 19.11
C PRO A 68 0.87 -14.68 19.02
N GLU A 69 1.05 -14.04 20.18
CA GLU A 69 1.10 -12.57 20.29
C GLU A 69 2.28 -11.94 19.53
N ASN A 70 3.39 -12.67 19.40
CA ASN A 70 4.61 -12.22 18.70
C ASN A 70 4.52 -12.34 17.16
N LEU A 71 3.38 -12.79 16.60
CA LEU A 71 3.15 -12.86 15.16
C LEU A 71 2.29 -11.68 14.68
N TYR A 72 2.82 -10.87 13.80
CA TYR A 72 2.14 -9.74 13.17
C TYR A 72 1.68 -10.10 11.77
N ILE A 73 0.54 -9.55 11.37
CA ILE A 73 0.00 -9.70 10.01
C ILE A 73 -0.14 -8.30 9.42
N ILE A 74 0.52 -8.07 8.30
CA ILE A 74 0.45 -6.82 7.54
C ILE A 74 -0.20 -7.16 6.20
N GLY A 75 -1.30 -6.49 5.88
CA GLY A 75 -1.94 -6.59 4.57
C GLY A 75 -1.76 -5.29 3.80
N THR A 76 -1.36 -5.35 2.53
CA THR A 76 -1.42 -4.20 1.64
C THR A 76 -2.69 -4.23 0.81
N MET A 77 -3.22 -3.07 0.46
CA MET A 77 -4.42 -2.94 -0.36
C MET A 77 -4.24 -1.81 -1.38
N ASN A 78 -4.66 -2.06 -2.61
CA ASN A 78 -4.92 -0.99 -3.55
C ASN A 78 -6.40 -0.61 -3.49
N THR A 79 -6.69 0.61 -3.03
CA THR A 79 -8.06 1.11 -2.88
C THR A 79 -8.63 1.73 -4.15
N ALA A 80 -7.79 1.98 -5.17
CA ALA A 80 -8.22 2.50 -6.47
C ALA A 80 -8.97 1.45 -7.31
N ASP A 81 -8.67 0.18 -7.11
CA ASP A 81 -9.30 -0.91 -7.86
C ASP A 81 -10.74 -1.16 -7.39
N ARG A 82 -11.70 -0.60 -8.13
CA ARG A 82 -13.15 -0.74 -7.86
C ARG A 82 -13.69 -2.15 -8.09
N SER A 83 -12.93 -3.02 -8.75
CA SER A 83 -13.33 -4.41 -9.01
C SER A 83 -13.15 -5.29 -7.78
N LEU A 84 -12.41 -4.82 -6.77
CA LEU A 84 -12.08 -5.59 -5.59
C LEU A 84 -13.18 -5.50 -4.52
N ALA A 85 -13.35 -6.60 -3.80
CA ALA A 85 -14.33 -6.67 -2.72
C ALA A 85 -14.02 -5.63 -1.62
N MET A 86 -15.06 -4.90 -1.21
CA MET A 86 -14.95 -4.06 -0.01
C MET A 86 -14.56 -4.93 1.17
N VAL A 87 -13.59 -4.46 1.95
CA VAL A 87 -13.16 -5.17 3.16
C VAL A 87 -14.35 -5.33 4.11
N ASP A 88 -14.70 -6.58 4.41
CA ASP A 88 -15.79 -6.95 5.28
C ASP A 88 -15.66 -6.27 6.67
N TYR A 89 -16.79 -5.90 7.26
CA TYR A 89 -16.86 -5.35 8.63
C TYR A 89 -16.17 -6.24 9.67
N ALA A 90 -16.18 -7.56 9.48
CA ALA A 90 -15.50 -8.50 10.35
C ALA A 90 -13.98 -8.28 10.39
N LEU A 91 -13.37 -7.93 9.25
CA LEU A 91 -11.95 -7.61 9.15
C LEU A 91 -11.64 -6.21 9.67
N ARG A 92 -12.52 -5.24 9.44
CA ARG A 92 -12.31 -3.87 9.91
C ARG A 92 -12.10 -3.78 11.43
N ARG A 93 -12.69 -4.69 12.18
CA ARG A 93 -12.52 -4.74 13.65
C ARG A 93 -11.23 -5.43 14.10
N ARG A 94 -10.55 -6.16 13.20
CA ARG A 94 -9.39 -6.98 13.51
C ARG A 94 -8.07 -6.39 13.04
N PHE A 95 -8.13 -5.42 12.14
CA PHE A 95 -6.96 -4.73 11.60
C PHE A 95 -7.02 -3.22 11.91
N ALA A 96 -5.87 -2.65 12.20
CA ALA A 96 -5.68 -1.21 12.13
C ALA A 96 -5.45 -0.83 10.66
N PHE A 97 -6.16 0.18 10.18
CA PHE A 97 -6.01 0.68 8.81
C PHE A 97 -5.13 1.93 8.83
N ILE A 98 -4.13 1.93 7.98
CA ILE A 98 -3.17 3.03 7.82
C ILE A 98 -3.18 3.41 6.35
N ASP A 99 -3.59 4.62 6.05
CA ASP A 99 -3.53 5.17 4.69
C ASP A 99 -2.10 5.64 4.40
N LEU A 100 -1.58 5.25 3.25
CA LEU A 100 -0.29 5.72 2.74
C LEU A 100 -0.55 6.87 1.76
N GLU A 101 -0.37 8.08 2.25
CA GLU A 101 -0.53 9.28 1.43
C GLU A 101 0.69 9.48 0.51
N PRO A 102 0.50 10.05 -0.70
CA PRO A 102 1.60 10.48 -1.54
C PRO A 102 2.53 11.44 -0.80
N ALA A 103 3.83 11.23 -0.92
CA ALA A 103 4.82 12.01 -0.16
C ALA A 103 5.18 13.37 -0.78
N PHE A 104 4.54 13.79 -1.87
CA PHE A 104 4.81 15.07 -2.51
C PHE A 104 4.69 16.23 -1.52
N GLY A 105 5.66 17.16 -1.55
CA GLY A 105 5.72 18.32 -0.68
C GLY A 105 6.22 18.04 0.75
N THR A 106 6.44 16.76 1.12
CA THR A 106 7.05 16.46 2.42
C THR A 106 8.55 16.76 2.40
N THR A 107 9.07 17.11 3.58
CA THR A 107 10.52 17.33 3.75
C THR A 107 11.33 16.07 3.42
N GLN A 108 10.82 14.90 3.77
CA GLN A 108 11.48 13.63 3.54
C GLN A 108 11.61 13.31 2.06
N PHE A 109 10.53 13.48 1.29
CA PHE A 109 10.54 13.26 -0.15
C PHE A 109 11.46 14.26 -0.85
N THR A 110 11.32 15.54 -0.54
CA THR A 110 12.19 16.60 -1.11
C THR A 110 13.65 16.31 -0.84
N LYS A 111 13.99 15.94 0.41
CA LYS A 111 15.37 15.60 0.78
C LYS A 111 15.88 14.35 0.04
N TYR A 112 15.07 13.32 -0.08
CA TYR A 112 15.43 12.11 -0.83
C TYR A 112 15.74 12.44 -2.29
N MET A 113 14.85 13.18 -2.95
CA MET A 113 15.00 13.51 -4.38
C MET A 113 16.20 14.44 -4.65
N THR A 114 16.52 15.36 -3.74
CA THR A 114 17.64 16.28 -3.92
C THR A 114 18.99 15.72 -3.48
N GLU A 115 19.04 14.98 -2.35
CA GLU A 115 20.29 14.52 -1.77
C GLU A 115 20.66 13.10 -2.20
N VAL A 116 19.69 12.18 -2.32
CA VAL A 116 19.94 10.78 -2.69
C VAL A 116 19.88 10.60 -4.21
N SER A 117 18.82 11.11 -4.84
CA SER A 117 18.66 11.05 -6.30
C SER A 117 19.40 12.17 -7.03
N SER A 118 20.01 13.12 -6.31
CA SER A 118 20.81 14.22 -6.85
C SER A 118 20.09 15.10 -7.88
N LEU A 119 18.77 15.25 -7.76
CA LEU A 119 17.97 16.03 -8.69
C LEU A 119 18.03 17.52 -8.37
N PRO A 120 17.95 18.40 -9.39
CA PRO A 120 17.90 19.85 -9.19
C PRO A 120 16.71 20.24 -8.31
N LYS A 121 16.95 21.13 -7.36
CA LYS A 121 15.91 21.56 -6.41
C LYS A 121 14.70 22.19 -7.10
N ASN A 122 14.93 23.02 -8.13
CA ASN A 122 13.85 23.65 -8.91
C ASN A 122 12.93 22.60 -9.56
N PHE A 123 13.48 21.51 -10.08
CA PHE A 123 12.70 20.40 -10.60
C PHE A 123 11.86 19.72 -9.51
N VAL A 124 12.47 19.40 -8.37
CA VAL A 124 11.77 18.75 -7.25
C VAL A 124 10.66 19.65 -6.68
N ASP A 125 10.90 20.95 -6.56
CA ASP A 125 9.90 21.92 -6.11
C ASP A 125 8.73 22.00 -7.13
N ARG A 126 9.02 21.98 -8.43
CA ARG A 126 8.00 21.95 -9.48
C ARG A 126 7.20 20.66 -9.46
N LEU A 127 7.89 19.51 -9.39
CA LEU A 127 7.25 18.19 -9.27
C LEU A 127 6.28 18.14 -8.07
N ASN A 128 6.73 18.60 -6.90
CA ASN A 128 5.89 18.65 -5.71
C ASN A 128 4.62 19.49 -5.95
N THR A 129 4.78 20.70 -6.45
CA THR A 129 3.65 21.62 -6.65
C THR A 129 2.65 21.05 -7.65
N SER A 130 3.13 20.54 -8.78
CA SER A 130 2.32 20.00 -9.86
C SER A 130 1.54 18.76 -9.43
N TYR A 131 2.17 17.80 -8.74
CA TYR A 131 1.49 16.57 -8.32
C TYR A 131 0.60 16.76 -7.10
N ILE A 132 0.85 17.75 -6.25
CA ILE A 132 -0.13 18.16 -5.24
C ILE A 132 -1.38 18.74 -5.92
N ALA A 133 -1.23 19.60 -6.93
CA ALA A 133 -2.35 20.15 -7.67
C ALA A 133 -3.14 19.08 -8.41
N LEU A 134 -2.45 18.18 -9.11
CA LEU A 134 -3.07 17.04 -9.80
C LEU A 134 -3.84 16.14 -8.83
N ASN A 135 -3.24 15.79 -7.70
CA ASN A 135 -3.88 14.92 -6.70
C ASN A 135 -5.10 15.58 -6.04
N ASN A 136 -5.09 16.90 -5.86
CA ASN A 136 -6.28 17.64 -5.42
C ASN A 136 -7.38 17.57 -6.49
N TYR A 137 -7.05 17.79 -7.76
CA TYR A 137 -7.98 17.67 -8.87
C TYR A 137 -8.60 16.27 -8.96
N ILE A 138 -7.78 15.21 -8.93
CA ILE A 138 -8.23 13.81 -8.94
C ILE A 138 -9.15 13.54 -7.74
N SER A 139 -8.72 13.95 -6.55
CA SER A 139 -9.49 13.74 -5.31
C SER A 139 -10.86 14.37 -5.36
N GLU A 140 -10.97 15.59 -5.94
CA GLU A 140 -12.24 16.29 -6.12
C GLU A 140 -13.16 15.61 -7.14
N LYS A 141 -12.59 15.12 -8.26
CA LYS A 141 -13.39 14.57 -9.37
C LYS A 141 -13.82 13.13 -9.17
N ILE A 142 -12.94 12.28 -8.62
CA ILE A 142 -13.16 10.82 -8.56
C ILE A 142 -12.85 10.19 -7.19
N GLY A 143 -12.28 10.95 -6.27
CA GLY A 143 -12.04 10.52 -4.89
C GLY A 143 -10.58 10.23 -4.55
N ARG A 144 -10.27 10.26 -3.23
CA ARG A 144 -8.91 10.12 -2.70
C ARG A 144 -8.21 8.79 -3.03
N GLY A 145 -8.96 7.73 -3.29
CA GLY A 145 -8.40 6.42 -3.62
C GLY A 145 -7.62 6.40 -4.95
N PHE A 146 -7.77 7.43 -5.79
CA PHE A 146 -7.17 7.52 -7.13
C PHE A 146 -5.97 8.46 -7.22
N VAL A 147 -5.51 9.04 -6.10
CA VAL A 147 -4.36 9.95 -6.11
C VAL A 147 -3.09 9.25 -6.58
N ILE A 148 -2.28 9.95 -7.34
CA ILE A 148 -1.04 9.43 -7.92
C ILE A 148 0.03 9.39 -6.82
N GLY A 149 0.66 8.22 -6.65
CA GLY A 149 1.73 8.00 -5.71
C GLY A 149 3.06 8.58 -6.17
N HIS A 150 3.94 8.89 -5.24
CA HIS A 150 5.28 9.38 -5.52
C HIS A 150 6.23 8.31 -6.07
N SER A 151 5.86 7.04 -6.02
CA SER A 151 6.65 5.90 -6.51
C SER A 151 6.95 5.95 -8.01
N TYR A 152 6.11 6.64 -8.79
CA TYR A 152 6.37 6.87 -10.21
C TYR A 152 7.65 7.67 -10.48
N PHE A 153 8.20 8.34 -9.49
CA PHE A 153 9.36 9.23 -9.64
C PHE A 153 10.57 8.79 -8.81
N VAL A 154 10.35 7.96 -7.80
CA VAL A 154 11.43 7.47 -6.95
C VAL A 154 12.30 6.52 -7.76
N ASP A 155 13.61 6.78 -7.76
CA ASP A 155 14.63 5.98 -8.46
C ASP A 155 14.54 5.94 -10.01
N GLN A 156 13.61 6.67 -10.62
CA GLN A 156 13.44 6.67 -12.08
C GLN A 156 14.47 7.54 -12.82
N PHE A 157 15.11 8.47 -12.11
CA PHE A 157 16.05 9.43 -12.69
C PHE A 157 17.51 9.11 -12.37
N LYS A 158 17.88 7.87 -12.06
CA LYS A 158 19.24 7.53 -11.60
C LYS A 158 20.34 7.77 -12.64
N ASP A 159 20.05 7.53 -13.90
CA ASP A 159 21.01 7.57 -14.98
C ASP A 159 20.51 8.44 -16.15
N TYR A 160 19.80 9.54 -15.83
CA TYR A 160 19.27 10.40 -16.86
C TYR A 160 20.40 11.17 -17.59
N GLU A 161 20.38 11.16 -18.91
CA GLU A 161 21.18 12.07 -19.74
C GLU A 161 20.47 13.42 -19.92
N ASP A 162 19.14 13.37 -20.05
CA ASP A 162 18.25 14.54 -20.13
C ASP A 162 17.07 14.34 -19.17
N LEU A 163 17.05 15.15 -18.10
CA LEU A 163 16.01 15.09 -17.06
C LEU A 163 14.63 15.43 -17.62
N ASN A 164 14.58 16.41 -18.54
CA ASN A 164 13.31 16.82 -19.13
C ASN A 164 12.73 15.69 -20.00
N GLN A 165 13.56 15.06 -20.82
CA GLN A 165 13.15 13.92 -21.64
C GLN A 165 12.64 12.77 -20.74
N SER A 166 13.39 12.41 -19.69
CA SER A 166 12.99 11.33 -18.76
C SER A 166 11.67 11.64 -18.07
N TYR A 167 11.46 12.89 -17.69
CA TYR A 167 10.17 13.31 -17.11
C TYR A 167 9.01 13.19 -18.10
N GLN A 168 9.22 13.64 -19.34
CA GLN A 168 8.21 13.57 -20.40
C GLN A 168 7.86 12.12 -20.76
N GLU A 169 8.83 11.20 -20.70
CA GLU A 169 8.59 9.77 -20.90
C GLU A 169 7.68 9.19 -19.81
N ILE A 170 7.93 9.50 -18.53
CA ILE A 170 7.04 9.09 -17.42
C ILE A 170 5.64 9.69 -17.63
N LEU A 171 5.56 10.97 -17.96
CA LEU A 171 4.28 11.64 -18.19
C LEU A 171 3.50 10.97 -19.33
N GLN A 172 4.16 10.69 -20.46
CA GLN A 172 3.52 10.16 -21.67
C GLN A 172 3.15 8.68 -21.55
N PHE A 173 4.01 7.88 -20.92
CA PHE A 173 3.85 6.41 -20.93
C PHE A 173 3.26 5.84 -19.67
N GLU A 174 3.30 6.56 -18.56
CA GLU A 174 2.77 6.08 -17.29
C GLU A 174 1.60 6.94 -16.77
N ILE A 175 1.79 8.25 -16.67
CA ILE A 175 0.78 9.12 -16.05
C ILE A 175 -0.42 9.37 -16.96
N LYS A 176 -0.19 9.70 -18.22
CA LYS A 176 -1.27 9.98 -19.18
C LYS A 176 -2.19 8.78 -19.40
N PRO A 177 -1.70 7.55 -19.64
CA PRO A 177 -2.57 6.38 -19.77
C PRO A 177 -3.39 6.12 -18.51
N LEU A 178 -2.81 6.34 -17.33
CA LEU A 178 -3.50 6.21 -16.06
C LEU A 178 -4.64 7.23 -15.91
N LEU A 179 -4.40 8.49 -16.29
CA LEU A 179 -5.44 9.53 -16.27
C LEU A 179 -6.56 9.24 -17.29
N GLU A 180 -6.21 8.72 -18.47
CA GLU A 180 -7.20 8.29 -19.48
C GLU A 180 -8.10 7.18 -18.94
N GLU A 181 -7.53 6.22 -18.18
CA GLU A 181 -8.30 5.17 -17.52
C GLU A 181 -9.18 5.75 -16.40
N TYR A 182 -8.64 6.60 -15.55
CA TYR A 182 -9.35 7.18 -14.40
C TYR A 182 -10.55 8.01 -14.81
N PHE A 183 -10.43 8.78 -15.86
CA PHE A 183 -11.50 9.64 -16.38
C PHE A 183 -12.33 9.00 -17.50
N PHE A 184 -12.19 7.67 -17.72
CA PHE A 184 -12.97 6.94 -18.74
C PHE A 184 -12.87 7.59 -20.13
N GLN A 185 -11.68 8.08 -20.49
CA GLN A 185 -11.39 8.77 -21.74
C GLN A 185 -12.18 10.10 -21.95
N ASP A 186 -12.69 10.70 -20.87
CA ASP A 186 -13.22 12.07 -20.88
C ASP A 186 -12.05 13.02 -21.19
N LYS A 187 -11.96 13.44 -22.46
CA LYS A 187 -10.81 14.18 -22.99
C LYS A 187 -10.60 15.52 -22.29
N ASP A 188 -11.67 16.18 -21.91
CA ASP A 188 -11.57 17.51 -21.28
C ASP A 188 -10.93 17.35 -19.89
N LYS A 189 -11.37 16.39 -19.08
CA LYS A 189 -10.77 16.11 -17.76
C LYS A 189 -9.34 15.62 -17.84
N VAL A 190 -9.02 14.80 -18.85
CA VAL A 190 -7.64 14.34 -19.07
C VAL A 190 -6.74 15.51 -19.44
N THR A 191 -7.23 16.41 -20.32
CA THR A 191 -6.48 17.61 -20.72
C THR A 191 -6.24 18.53 -19.51
N ASP A 192 -7.28 18.86 -18.75
CA ASP A 192 -7.16 19.67 -17.53
C ASP A 192 -6.16 19.07 -16.54
N ALA A 193 -6.19 17.74 -16.36
CA ALA A 193 -5.27 17.05 -15.48
C ALA A 193 -3.81 17.09 -15.97
N LEU A 194 -3.59 16.91 -17.27
CA LEU A 194 -2.25 16.95 -17.87
C LEU A 194 -1.66 18.37 -17.83
N GLU A 195 -2.45 19.43 -18.04
CA GLU A 195 -1.99 20.83 -17.94
C GLU A 195 -1.39 21.16 -16.56
N LEU A 196 -1.81 20.47 -15.50
CA LEU A 196 -1.27 20.66 -14.15
C LEU A 196 0.15 20.10 -13.98
N VAL A 197 0.53 19.15 -14.81
CA VAL A 197 1.81 18.40 -14.69
C VAL A 197 2.70 18.50 -15.93
N ASP A 198 2.22 19.07 -17.02
CA ASP A 198 3.02 19.34 -18.20
C ASP A 198 3.85 20.60 -17.96
N PHE A 199 5.13 20.42 -17.67
CA PHE A 199 6.09 21.50 -17.46
C PHE A 199 7.47 21.14 -18.02
N GLU A 200 8.17 22.14 -18.48
CA GLU A 200 9.59 22.07 -18.86
C GLU A 200 10.48 22.48 -17.67
N ILE A 201 11.68 21.92 -17.61
CA ILE A 201 12.68 22.08 -16.54
C ILE A 201 13.65 23.20 -16.88
#